data_a7a480a1157d2b569c54e6d3bf72d471
#
_entry.id   a7a480a1157d2b569c54e6d3bf72d471
#
_cell.length_a   1.000
_cell.length_b   1.000
_cell.length_c   1.000
_cell.angle_alpha   90.00
_cell.angle_beta   90.00
_cell.angle_gamma   90.00
#
_symmetry.space_group_name_H-M   'P 1'
#
loop_
_entity.id
_entity.type
_entity.pdbx_description
1 polymer ?
#
loop_
_entity_poly.entity_id
_entity_poly.type
_entity_poly.pdbx_seq_one_letter_code
_entity_poly.pdbx_strand_id
1 'polypeptide(L)'
;SMKCYQNYLNNLKKYKVKYINFNSDLPNEKDKNVKMYIFDPIDKINIENKFKNINIIESPNFILNKEDYSKYRLKTDKFIFNNFYLWSKRHKNIYPELKSLDKMNREVYKGAKIPAVSKINKNDIKYVNEAIKYFEKYFSKNYGNCENFNYPISFDTANKWLNDFIKTKLDLFGPYQDFTKKNEVYMFHSVLSSSINIGLLNPMEIIYQISKYENDVRINSFEGYLRQLFWREYQRYTDIYVDFFKYNYFNNKKKLNSKWYKGNLKIKPIDDLIKSGFDTGYIHHIGRLMFIGNFMNIYRLDPKEGFKWFMEFSCDSYEWVMCQNVLDMVFFVTGGLTMRKPYITKTN
;
A
#
# COMPACT_ATOMS: atom_id res chain seq x y z
N SER A 1 -11.56 7.31 8.82
CA SER A 1 -11.66 6.02 9.54
C SER A 1 -11.59 6.19 11.06
N MET A 2 -10.71 7.03 11.63
CA MET A 2 -10.48 7.14 13.08
C MET A 2 -11.74 7.47 13.91
N LYS A 3 -12.58 8.41 13.48
CA LYS A 3 -13.86 8.68 14.17
C LYS A 3 -14.86 7.52 14.05
N CYS A 4 -14.85 6.82 12.92
CA CYS A 4 -15.64 5.60 12.76
C CYS A 4 -15.17 4.51 13.75
N TYR A 5 -13.85 4.35 13.90
CA TYR A 5 -13.25 3.43 14.86
C TYR A 5 -13.54 3.84 16.32
N GLN A 6 -13.49 5.13 16.65
CA GLN A 6 -13.90 5.63 17.95
C GLN A 6 -15.34 5.22 18.27
N ASN A 7 -16.26 5.41 17.32
CA ASN A 7 -17.65 5.02 17.50
C ASN A 7 -17.82 3.51 17.70
N TYR A 8 -17.07 2.70 16.93
CA TYR A 8 -17.03 1.25 17.09
C TYR A 8 -16.60 0.87 18.51
N LEU A 9 -15.49 1.42 19.01
CA LEU A 9 -15.01 1.13 20.38
C LEU A 9 -15.97 1.57 21.48
N ASN A 10 -16.61 2.73 21.33
CA ASN A 10 -17.62 3.22 22.25
C ASN A 10 -18.83 2.28 22.33
N ASN A 11 -19.25 1.70 21.20
CA ASN A 11 -20.37 0.76 21.16
C ASN A 11 -20.07 -0.56 21.89
N LEU A 12 -18.80 -0.94 22.01
CA LEU A 12 -18.39 -2.11 22.79
C LEU A 12 -18.59 -1.92 24.30
N LYS A 13 -18.74 -0.68 24.79
CA LYS A 13 -18.93 -0.30 26.22
C LYS A 13 -17.85 -0.87 27.17
N LYS A 14 -16.71 -1.26 26.63
CA LYS A 14 -15.58 -1.86 27.39
C LYS A 14 -14.45 -0.87 27.64
N TYR A 15 -14.42 0.24 26.90
CA TYR A 15 -13.29 1.16 26.87
C TYR A 15 -13.76 2.60 27.06
N LYS A 16 -12.94 3.41 27.74
CA LYS A 16 -13.06 4.87 27.74
C LYS A 16 -12.22 5.41 26.57
N VAL A 17 -12.87 5.89 25.51
CA VAL A 17 -12.22 6.32 24.28
C VAL A 17 -12.14 7.84 24.21
N LYS A 18 -10.93 8.37 24.06
CA LYS A 18 -10.66 9.80 23.82
C LYS A 18 -10.16 9.97 22.40
N TYR A 19 -10.84 10.77 21.59
CA TYR A 19 -10.37 11.19 20.27
C TYR A 19 -9.48 12.41 20.41
N ILE A 20 -8.32 12.40 19.75
CA ILE A 20 -7.36 13.49 19.73
C ILE A 20 -7.26 14.00 18.29
N ASN A 21 -7.50 15.29 18.09
CA ASN A 21 -7.37 15.91 16.79
C ASN A 21 -5.91 16.03 16.36
N PHE A 22 -5.67 16.09 15.04
CA PHE A 22 -4.33 16.19 14.47
C PHE A 22 -3.49 17.36 15.05
N ASN A 23 -4.13 18.50 15.32
CA ASN A 23 -3.47 19.70 15.87
C ASN A 23 -3.45 19.77 17.40
N SER A 24 -3.81 18.68 18.08
CA SER A 24 -3.83 18.66 19.55
C SER A 24 -2.61 17.94 20.09
N ASP A 25 -2.13 18.37 21.23
CA ASP A 25 -1.06 17.66 21.94
C ASP A 25 -1.51 16.27 22.39
N LEU A 26 -0.60 15.33 22.26
CA LEU A 26 -0.82 13.99 22.84
C LEU A 26 -0.86 14.11 24.38
N PRO A 27 -1.73 13.33 25.03
CA PRO A 27 -1.79 13.33 26.48
C PRO A 27 -0.44 12.92 27.05
N ASN A 28 0.08 13.77 27.93
CA ASN A 28 1.30 13.46 28.68
C ASN A 28 0.87 12.76 29.97
N GLU A 29 1.00 11.44 30.00
CA GLU A 29 0.71 10.68 31.21
C GLU A 29 1.88 10.82 32.18
N LYS A 30 1.62 11.48 33.32
CA LYS A 30 2.62 11.70 34.37
C LYS A 30 2.55 10.63 35.45
N ASP A 31 1.48 9.84 35.52
CA ASP A 31 1.32 8.80 36.50
C ASP A 31 2.21 7.60 36.16
N LYS A 32 3.19 7.34 37.04
CA LYS A 32 4.13 6.21 36.88
C LYS A 32 3.44 4.83 37.01
N ASN A 33 2.23 4.76 37.54
CA ASN A 33 1.47 3.52 37.69
C ASN A 33 0.67 3.17 36.43
N VAL A 34 0.56 4.10 35.47
CA VAL A 34 -0.12 3.86 34.19
C VAL A 34 0.82 3.15 33.23
N LYS A 35 0.44 1.97 32.77
CA LYS A 35 1.13 1.25 31.70
C LYS A 35 0.57 1.70 30.34
N MET A 36 1.43 2.26 29.52
CA MET A 36 1.08 2.69 28.16
C MET A 36 1.43 1.60 27.16
N TYR A 37 0.56 1.39 26.19
CA TYR A 37 0.76 0.44 25.10
C TYR A 37 0.46 1.09 23.76
N ILE A 38 1.28 0.80 22.77
CA ILE A 38 1.08 1.21 21.37
C ILE A 38 1.45 0.05 20.46
N PHE A 39 0.72 -0.12 19.37
CA PHE A 39 1.22 -0.94 18.27
C PHE A 39 2.41 -0.27 17.61
N ASP A 40 3.40 -1.08 17.20
CA ASP A 40 4.53 -0.60 16.41
C ASP A 40 4.00 0.22 15.22
N PRO A 41 4.31 1.53 15.14
CA PRO A 41 3.81 2.40 14.09
C PRO A 41 4.43 2.08 12.71
N ILE A 42 5.44 1.22 12.66
CA ILE A 42 6.18 0.76 11.48
C ILE A 42 7.08 1.88 10.90
N ASP A 43 6.52 3.04 10.59
CA ASP A 43 7.30 4.20 10.15
C ASP A 43 8.25 4.67 11.26
N LYS A 44 9.39 5.23 10.88
CA LYS A 44 10.48 5.66 11.79
C LYS A 44 10.10 6.89 12.63
N ILE A 45 9.02 6.74 13.41
CA ILE A 45 8.55 7.76 14.34
C ILE A 45 9.20 7.51 15.70
N ASN A 46 9.96 8.47 16.20
CA ASN A 46 10.57 8.37 17.51
C ASN A 46 9.54 8.61 18.62
N ILE A 47 8.79 7.58 18.97
CA ILE A 47 7.74 7.61 20.01
C ILE A 47 8.37 7.53 21.39
N GLU A 48 9.48 6.83 21.57
CA GLU A 48 10.15 6.65 22.84
C GLU A 48 10.61 7.97 23.46
N ASN A 49 10.95 8.94 22.64
CA ASN A 49 11.28 10.29 23.11
C ASN A 49 10.07 11.09 23.60
N LYS A 50 8.87 10.70 23.22
CA LYS A 50 7.62 11.38 23.64
C LYS A 50 6.99 10.78 24.89
N PHE A 51 7.24 9.49 25.16
CA PHE A 51 6.62 8.75 26.25
C PHE A 51 7.64 7.89 26.99
N LYS A 52 7.83 8.14 28.28
CA LYS A 52 8.87 7.47 29.09
C LYS A 52 8.61 6.00 29.45
N ASN A 53 7.34 5.54 29.44
CA ASN A 53 6.95 4.20 29.90
C ASN A 53 6.01 3.54 28.89
N ILE A 54 6.46 3.44 27.64
CA ILE A 54 5.65 2.88 26.57
C ILE A 54 6.07 1.43 26.28
N ASN A 55 5.08 0.55 26.20
CA ASN A 55 5.26 -0.81 25.72
C ASN A 55 4.84 -0.87 24.26
N ILE A 56 5.79 -1.16 23.38
CA ILE A 56 5.53 -1.30 21.94
C ILE A 56 5.12 -2.75 21.68
N ILE A 57 3.93 -2.93 21.14
CA ILE A 57 3.37 -4.24 20.76
C ILE A 57 3.57 -4.42 19.25
N GLU A 58 3.93 -5.62 18.82
CA GLU A 58 4.06 -5.96 17.40
C GLU A 58 2.76 -5.69 16.65
N SER A 59 2.87 -5.08 15.47
CA SER A 59 1.69 -4.73 14.67
C SER A 59 0.99 -5.98 14.10
N PRO A 60 -0.32 -6.14 14.30
CA PRO A 60 -1.07 -7.25 13.73
C PRO A 60 -1.27 -7.12 12.20
N ASN A 61 -0.84 -6.01 11.61
CA ASN A 61 -1.04 -5.72 10.18
C ASN A 61 -0.07 -6.45 9.25
N PHE A 62 0.71 -7.40 9.77
CA PHE A 62 1.68 -8.17 9.00
C PHE A 62 1.54 -9.67 9.29
N ILE A 63 1.92 -10.47 8.29
CA ILE A 63 1.99 -11.93 8.38
C ILE A 63 3.21 -12.35 9.22
N LEU A 64 4.30 -11.60 9.07
CA LEU A 64 5.59 -11.81 9.73
C LEU A 64 5.83 -10.72 10.78
N ASN A 65 6.44 -11.07 11.90
CA ASN A 65 6.88 -10.13 12.91
C ASN A 65 8.40 -9.83 12.77
N LYS A 66 8.93 -8.94 13.60
CA LYS A 66 10.35 -8.56 13.56
C LYS A 66 11.30 -9.74 13.84
N GLU A 67 10.89 -10.66 14.71
CA GLU A 67 11.67 -11.88 14.98
C GLU A 67 11.75 -12.80 13.76
N ASP A 68 10.64 -12.96 13.02
CA ASP A 68 10.62 -13.71 11.77
C ASP A 68 11.58 -13.10 10.73
N TYR A 69 11.57 -11.76 10.57
CA TYR A 69 12.52 -11.10 9.68
C TYR A 69 13.97 -11.31 10.10
N SER A 70 14.26 -11.25 11.40
CA SER A 70 15.59 -11.54 11.92
C SER A 70 16.02 -12.98 11.65
N LYS A 71 15.13 -13.97 11.84
CA LYS A 71 15.38 -15.38 11.50
C LYS A 71 15.70 -15.58 10.02
N TYR A 72 14.99 -14.86 9.14
CA TYR A 72 15.32 -14.93 7.71
C TYR A 72 16.65 -14.26 7.41
N ARG A 73 16.96 -13.11 8.02
CA ARG A 73 18.20 -12.38 7.81
C ARG A 73 19.44 -13.17 8.21
N LEU A 74 19.36 -13.99 9.26
CA LEU A 74 20.43 -14.90 9.67
C LEU A 74 20.75 -16.00 8.63
N LYS A 75 19.81 -16.30 7.71
CA LYS A 75 20.02 -17.32 6.66
C LYS A 75 20.66 -16.75 5.40
N THR A 76 20.54 -15.46 5.15
CA THR A 76 21.03 -14.83 3.93
C THR A 76 21.20 -13.32 4.10
N ASP A 77 22.25 -12.80 3.51
CA ASP A 77 22.49 -11.36 3.38
C ASP A 77 21.88 -10.76 2.10
N LYS A 78 21.31 -11.62 1.21
CA LYS A 78 20.78 -11.23 -0.08
C LYS A 78 19.30 -10.88 0.02
N PHE A 79 18.91 -9.79 -0.64
CA PHE A 79 17.52 -9.35 -0.77
C PHE A 79 16.95 -9.89 -2.08
N ILE A 80 16.42 -11.12 -2.08
CA ILE A 80 15.81 -11.76 -3.24
C ILE A 80 14.37 -12.13 -2.87
N PHE A 81 13.39 -11.43 -3.46
CA PHE A 81 11.97 -11.63 -3.14
C PHE A 81 11.53 -13.10 -3.25
N ASN A 82 11.89 -13.81 -4.31
CA ASN A 82 11.45 -15.20 -4.48
C ASN A 82 11.92 -16.11 -3.34
N ASN A 83 13.14 -15.91 -2.85
CA ASN A 83 13.66 -16.69 -1.73
C ASN A 83 12.97 -16.34 -0.42
N PHE A 84 12.72 -15.04 -0.19
CA PHE A 84 11.95 -14.55 0.94
C PHE A 84 10.52 -15.11 0.92
N TYR A 85 9.84 -15.06 -0.22
CA TYR A 85 8.49 -15.56 -0.41
C TYR A 85 8.37 -17.05 -0.07
N LEU A 86 9.23 -17.88 -0.64
CA LEU A 86 9.20 -19.33 -0.39
C LEU A 86 9.53 -19.66 1.08
N TRP A 87 10.52 -18.97 1.65
CA TRP A 87 10.85 -19.15 3.05
C TRP A 87 9.70 -18.73 3.97
N SER A 88 9.12 -17.58 3.76
CA SER A 88 8.05 -17.03 4.57
C SER A 88 6.81 -17.93 4.58
N LYS A 89 6.42 -18.45 3.42
CA LYS A 89 5.30 -19.41 3.31
C LYS A 89 5.55 -20.69 4.10
N ARG A 90 6.74 -21.29 3.98
CA ARG A 90 7.13 -22.48 4.74
C ARG A 90 7.19 -22.20 6.24
N HIS A 91 7.76 -21.08 6.62
CA HIS A 91 7.89 -20.67 8.02
C HIS A 91 6.53 -20.47 8.70
N LYS A 92 5.55 -19.92 8.00
CA LYS A 92 4.17 -19.72 8.50
C LYS A 92 3.20 -20.85 8.14
N ASN A 93 3.66 -21.89 7.48
CA ASN A 93 2.83 -22.99 6.98
C ASN A 93 1.65 -22.52 6.12
N ILE A 94 1.90 -21.53 5.24
CA ILE A 94 0.91 -20.96 4.33
C ILE A 94 1.20 -21.46 2.92
N TYR A 95 0.47 -22.43 2.43
CA TYR A 95 0.67 -23.06 1.11
C TYR A 95 2.16 -23.33 0.82
N PRO A 96 2.88 -24.08 1.69
CA PRO A 96 4.35 -24.20 1.67
C PRO A 96 4.89 -24.75 0.35
N GLU A 97 4.12 -25.61 -0.33
CA GLU A 97 4.53 -26.27 -1.59
C GLU A 97 4.12 -25.49 -2.85
N LEU A 98 3.21 -24.52 -2.74
CA LEU A 98 2.76 -23.73 -3.89
C LEU A 98 3.91 -22.83 -4.39
N LYS A 99 4.40 -23.10 -5.60
CA LYS A 99 5.46 -22.29 -6.24
C LYS A 99 4.88 -21.03 -6.86
N SER A 100 5.76 -20.06 -7.16
CA SER A 100 5.35 -18.86 -7.89
C SER A 100 4.87 -19.20 -9.31
N LEU A 101 3.67 -18.74 -9.65
CA LEU A 101 3.04 -18.88 -10.96
C LEU A 101 3.07 -17.58 -11.77
N ASP A 102 3.94 -16.64 -11.41
CA ASP A 102 4.05 -15.32 -12.05
C ASP A 102 4.20 -15.38 -13.59
N LYS A 103 4.85 -16.42 -14.10
CA LYS A 103 5.02 -16.63 -15.55
C LYS A 103 3.70 -16.95 -16.28
N MET A 104 2.68 -17.42 -15.56
CA MET A 104 1.35 -17.72 -16.11
C MET A 104 0.43 -16.48 -16.16
N ASN A 105 0.87 -15.38 -15.60
CA ASN A 105 0.16 -14.11 -15.59
C ASN A 105 0.56 -13.27 -16.84
N ARG A 106 -0.04 -12.12 -17.05
CA ARG A 106 0.25 -11.21 -18.20
C ARG A 106 -0.36 -11.67 -19.51
N GLU A 107 -1.61 -12.10 -19.45
CA GLU A 107 -2.37 -12.39 -20.66
C GLU A 107 -2.76 -11.08 -21.39
N VAL A 108 -2.92 -11.18 -22.71
CA VAL A 108 -3.52 -10.10 -23.50
C VAL A 108 -4.99 -9.96 -23.12
N TYR A 109 -5.43 -8.74 -22.84
CA TYR A 109 -6.83 -8.49 -22.49
C TYR A 109 -7.78 -8.77 -23.65
N LYS A 110 -8.72 -9.68 -23.46
CA LYS A 110 -9.66 -10.16 -24.49
C LYS A 110 -11.08 -9.58 -24.33
N GLY A 111 -11.23 -8.44 -23.67
CA GLY A 111 -12.54 -7.79 -23.54
C GLY A 111 -13.41 -8.29 -22.39
N ALA A 112 -12.84 -8.97 -21.39
CA ALA A 112 -13.59 -9.41 -20.21
C ALA A 112 -14.28 -8.21 -19.53
N LYS A 113 -15.52 -8.39 -19.07
CA LYS A 113 -16.25 -7.35 -18.35
C LYS A 113 -15.51 -7.01 -17.04
N ILE A 114 -15.15 -5.74 -16.88
CA ILE A 114 -14.51 -5.25 -15.66
C ILE A 114 -15.61 -4.93 -14.64
N PRO A 115 -15.62 -5.61 -13.48
CA PRO A 115 -16.60 -5.34 -12.44
C PRO A 115 -16.36 -3.95 -11.82
N ALA A 116 -17.46 -3.26 -11.52
CA ALA A 116 -17.39 -1.98 -10.82
C ALA A 116 -16.74 -2.14 -9.42
N VAL A 117 -16.13 -1.07 -8.94
CA VAL A 117 -15.65 -1.02 -7.56
C VAL A 117 -16.83 -0.85 -6.61
N SER A 118 -16.80 -1.54 -5.49
CA SER A 118 -17.80 -1.41 -4.44
C SER A 118 -17.90 0.02 -3.93
N LYS A 119 -19.07 0.41 -3.48
CA LYS A 119 -19.28 1.72 -2.85
C LYS A 119 -19.20 1.61 -1.34
N ILE A 120 -18.81 2.71 -0.70
CA ILE A 120 -18.84 2.83 0.76
C ILE A 120 -20.27 2.66 1.28
N ASN A 121 -20.41 2.17 2.51
CA ASN A 121 -21.71 1.99 3.13
C ASN A 121 -22.38 3.34 3.43
N LYS A 122 -23.72 3.38 3.35
CA LYS A 122 -24.48 4.60 3.65
C LYS A 122 -24.19 5.13 5.06
N ASN A 123 -23.99 4.26 6.04
CA ASN A 123 -23.68 4.62 7.42
C ASN A 123 -22.31 5.32 7.57
N ASP A 124 -21.39 5.10 6.64
CA ASP A 124 -20.06 5.69 6.65
C ASP A 124 -20.02 7.10 6.06
N ILE A 125 -21.04 7.46 5.22
CA ILE A 125 -21.08 8.73 4.48
C ILE A 125 -20.97 9.94 5.41
N LYS A 126 -21.59 9.92 6.59
CA LYS A 126 -21.49 11.02 7.56
C LYS A 126 -20.06 11.34 7.96
N TYR A 127 -19.22 10.31 8.15
CA TYR A 127 -17.80 10.50 8.51
C TYR A 127 -16.96 10.97 7.33
N VAL A 128 -17.31 10.54 6.11
CA VAL A 128 -16.67 11.03 4.88
C VAL A 128 -16.98 12.50 4.69
N ASN A 129 -18.24 12.91 4.80
CA ASN A 129 -18.65 14.31 4.67
C ASN A 129 -17.98 15.21 5.73
N GLU A 130 -17.85 14.73 6.96
CA GLU A 130 -17.10 15.44 8.00
C GLU A 130 -15.62 15.62 7.63
N ALA A 131 -14.99 14.56 7.11
CA ALA A 131 -13.60 14.61 6.67
C ALA A 131 -13.39 15.53 5.46
N ILE A 132 -14.34 15.56 4.51
CA ILE A 132 -14.31 16.47 3.37
C ILE A 132 -14.37 17.93 3.86
N LYS A 133 -15.30 18.27 4.75
CA LYS A 133 -15.37 19.63 5.35
C LYS A 133 -14.08 20.02 6.07
N TYR A 134 -13.44 19.07 6.76
CA TYR A 134 -12.15 19.30 7.42
C TYR A 134 -11.05 19.56 6.38
N PHE A 135 -10.99 18.76 5.31
CA PHE A 135 -10.05 18.93 4.21
C PHE A 135 -10.23 20.30 3.53
N GLU A 136 -11.44 20.66 3.16
CA GLU A 136 -11.76 21.96 2.53
C GLU A 136 -11.31 23.14 3.39
N LYS A 137 -11.49 23.02 4.71
CA LYS A 137 -11.06 24.08 5.64
C LYS A 137 -9.55 24.25 5.77
N TYR A 138 -8.81 23.15 5.80
CA TYR A 138 -7.38 23.18 6.18
C TYR A 138 -6.42 22.85 5.02
N PHE A 139 -6.88 22.16 3.98
CA PHE A 139 -6.04 21.63 2.91
C PHE A 139 -6.52 21.96 1.49
N SER A 140 -7.49 22.86 1.33
CA SER A 140 -8.07 23.23 0.03
C SER A 140 -7.07 23.79 -1.00
N LYS A 141 -5.89 24.23 -0.55
CA LYS A 141 -4.81 24.70 -1.43
C LYS A 141 -3.90 23.60 -1.99
N ASN A 142 -4.08 22.36 -1.53
CA ASN A 142 -3.32 21.21 -2.02
C ASN A 142 -3.85 20.75 -3.40
N TYR A 143 -3.04 19.98 -4.11
CA TYR A 143 -3.46 19.37 -5.38
C TYR A 143 -4.45 18.24 -5.11
N GLY A 144 -5.31 17.99 -6.09
CA GLY A 144 -6.38 16.98 -6.00
C GLY A 144 -7.68 17.50 -5.42
N ASN A 145 -8.65 16.62 -5.25
CA ASN A 145 -9.95 16.90 -4.68
C ASN A 145 -10.47 15.71 -3.87
N CYS A 146 -11.61 15.84 -3.20
CA CYS A 146 -12.23 14.79 -2.40
C CYS A 146 -13.53 14.26 -3.01
N GLU A 147 -13.94 14.74 -4.19
CA GLU A 147 -15.28 14.46 -4.78
C GLU A 147 -15.47 12.97 -5.08
N ASN A 148 -14.40 12.33 -5.54
CA ASN A 148 -14.39 10.92 -5.92
C ASN A 148 -13.90 10.00 -4.80
N PHE A 149 -13.87 10.46 -3.54
CA PHE A 149 -13.46 9.61 -2.43
C PHE A 149 -14.39 8.41 -2.27
N ASN A 150 -13.86 7.21 -2.49
CA ASN A 150 -14.60 5.96 -2.39
C ASN A 150 -13.71 4.85 -1.85
N TYR A 151 -13.24 4.97 -0.61
CA TYR A 151 -12.43 3.95 0.07
C TYR A 151 -13.08 3.53 1.38
N PRO A 152 -12.94 2.26 1.80
CA PRO A 152 -13.45 1.79 3.08
C PRO A 152 -12.87 2.60 4.25
N ILE A 153 -13.73 2.96 5.20
CA ILE A 153 -13.36 3.64 6.44
C ILE A 153 -13.85 2.90 7.69
N SER A 154 -14.60 1.81 7.51
CA SER A 154 -15.10 0.92 8.55
C SER A 154 -14.76 -0.53 8.25
N PHE A 155 -14.77 -1.38 9.28
CA PHE A 155 -14.59 -2.82 9.14
C PHE A 155 -15.63 -3.45 8.21
N ASP A 156 -16.90 -3.06 8.35
CA ASP A 156 -18.01 -3.59 7.53
C ASP A 156 -17.80 -3.28 6.04
N THR A 157 -17.45 -2.03 5.72
CA THR A 157 -17.19 -1.65 4.33
C THR A 157 -15.94 -2.33 3.78
N ALA A 158 -14.88 -2.47 4.57
CA ALA A 158 -13.66 -3.15 4.15
C ALA A 158 -13.90 -4.65 3.88
N ASN A 159 -14.63 -5.32 4.75
CA ASN A 159 -15.02 -6.73 4.56
C ASN A 159 -15.94 -6.92 3.34
N LYS A 160 -16.88 -6.00 3.12
CA LYS A 160 -17.70 -6.01 1.91
C LYS A 160 -16.83 -5.91 0.65
N TRP A 161 -15.88 -4.99 0.61
CA TRP A 161 -14.98 -4.83 -0.53
C TRP A 161 -14.11 -6.07 -0.77
N LEU A 162 -13.62 -6.71 0.29
CA LEU A 162 -12.89 -7.98 0.20
C LEU A 162 -13.77 -9.08 -0.41
N ASN A 163 -15.00 -9.23 0.07
CA ASN A 163 -15.93 -10.23 -0.45
C ASN A 163 -16.30 -9.97 -1.92
N ASP A 164 -16.54 -8.72 -2.28
CA ASP A 164 -16.84 -8.34 -3.67
C ASP A 164 -15.64 -8.61 -4.59
N PHE A 165 -14.40 -8.29 -4.13
CA PHE A 165 -13.18 -8.62 -4.87
C PHE A 165 -13.07 -10.15 -5.09
N ILE A 166 -13.22 -10.95 -4.05
CA ILE A 166 -13.11 -12.41 -4.14
C ILE A 166 -14.11 -12.97 -5.15
N LYS A 167 -15.36 -12.54 -5.06
CA LYS A 167 -16.45 -13.09 -5.89
C LYS A 167 -16.43 -12.62 -7.34
N THR A 168 -15.90 -11.42 -7.61
CA THR A 168 -16.09 -10.80 -8.93
C THR A 168 -14.80 -10.52 -9.70
N LYS A 169 -13.66 -10.47 -9.03
CA LYS A 169 -12.40 -10.04 -9.63
C LYS A 169 -11.25 -11.02 -9.46
N LEU A 170 -11.23 -11.79 -8.36
CA LEU A 170 -10.08 -12.62 -8.01
C LEU A 170 -9.71 -13.61 -9.12
N ASP A 171 -10.69 -14.23 -9.79
CA ASP A 171 -10.42 -15.17 -10.88
C ASP A 171 -9.63 -14.56 -12.04
N LEU A 172 -9.86 -13.28 -12.35
CA LEU A 172 -9.18 -12.58 -13.44
C LEU A 172 -8.01 -11.70 -12.94
N PHE A 173 -7.72 -11.71 -11.65
CA PHE A 173 -6.62 -10.94 -11.08
C PHE A 173 -5.26 -11.37 -11.67
N GLY A 174 -4.93 -12.65 -11.64
CA GLY A 174 -3.66 -13.16 -12.14
C GLY A 174 -3.39 -12.77 -13.60
N PRO A 175 -4.24 -13.14 -14.56
CA PRO A 175 -4.07 -12.80 -15.98
C PRO A 175 -3.87 -11.31 -16.23
N TYR A 176 -4.58 -10.44 -15.51
CA TYR A 176 -4.65 -9.02 -15.81
C TYR A 176 -4.04 -8.09 -14.74
N GLN A 177 -3.32 -8.62 -13.74
CA GLN A 177 -2.70 -7.78 -12.69
C GLN A 177 -1.71 -6.75 -13.25
N ASP A 178 -1.04 -7.07 -14.36
CA ASP A 178 -0.05 -6.22 -15.03
C ASP A 178 -0.62 -5.53 -16.29
N PHE A 179 -1.93 -5.56 -16.48
CA PHE A 179 -2.58 -4.93 -17.61
C PHE A 179 -3.17 -3.56 -17.24
N THR A 180 -3.12 -2.61 -18.15
CA THR A 180 -3.72 -1.28 -18.00
C THR A 180 -4.61 -0.97 -19.19
N LYS A 181 -5.76 -0.33 -18.94
CA LYS A 181 -6.70 0.08 -19.97
C LYS A 181 -7.11 1.54 -19.74
N LYS A 182 -7.16 2.32 -20.80
CA LYS A 182 -7.59 3.72 -20.75
C LYS A 182 -8.97 3.83 -20.11
N ASN A 183 -9.14 4.78 -19.21
CA ASN A 183 -10.37 5.06 -18.43
C ASN A 183 -10.79 3.97 -17.44
N GLU A 184 -9.96 2.92 -17.23
CA GLU A 184 -10.21 1.88 -16.24
C GLU A 184 -9.19 1.97 -15.10
N VAL A 185 -9.54 2.68 -14.04
CA VAL A 185 -8.61 2.98 -12.94
C VAL A 185 -8.25 1.72 -12.13
N TYR A 186 -9.21 0.85 -11.92
CA TYR A 186 -9.09 -0.23 -10.94
C TYR A 186 -8.95 -1.63 -11.55
N MET A 187 -9.35 -1.83 -12.81
CA MET A 187 -9.32 -3.13 -13.48
C MET A 187 -9.83 -4.26 -12.56
N PHE A 188 -9.07 -5.36 -12.48
CA PHE A 188 -9.36 -6.51 -11.60
C PHE A 188 -8.62 -6.42 -10.25
N HIS A 189 -8.08 -5.26 -9.88
CA HIS A 189 -7.39 -5.05 -8.62
C HIS A 189 -8.36 -5.01 -7.44
N SER A 190 -7.87 -5.44 -6.27
CA SER A 190 -8.67 -5.47 -5.03
C SER A 190 -8.95 -4.08 -4.45
N VAL A 191 -8.04 -3.13 -4.66
CA VAL A 191 -8.08 -1.76 -4.10
C VAL A 191 -8.17 -1.78 -2.55
N LEU A 192 -7.55 -2.77 -1.91
CA LEU A 192 -7.60 -2.99 -0.46
C LEU A 192 -6.35 -2.52 0.29
N SER A 193 -5.33 -2.03 -0.42
CA SER A 193 -4.05 -1.62 0.19
C SER A 193 -4.23 -0.57 1.29
N SER A 194 -5.06 0.46 1.07
CA SER A 194 -5.37 1.46 2.09
C SER A 194 -6.06 0.85 3.31
N SER A 195 -7.00 -0.07 3.12
CA SER A 195 -7.72 -0.76 4.21
C SER A 195 -6.80 -1.64 5.05
N ILE A 196 -5.85 -2.35 4.41
CA ILE A 196 -4.85 -3.16 5.10
C ILE A 196 -3.89 -2.25 5.89
N ASN A 197 -3.42 -1.17 5.27
CA ASN A 197 -2.44 -0.28 5.90
C ASN A 197 -2.96 0.43 7.15
N ILE A 198 -4.25 0.74 7.20
CA ILE A 198 -4.88 1.37 8.39
C ILE A 198 -5.52 0.35 9.35
N GLY A 199 -5.33 -0.96 9.12
CA GLY A 199 -5.80 -2.02 10.02
C GLY A 199 -7.29 -2.34 9.96
N LEU A 200 -8.00 -1.97 8.90
CA LEU A 200 -9.40 -2.39 8.69
C LEU A 200 -9.49 -3.84 8.19
N LEU A 201 -8.43 -4.36 7.60
CA LEU A 201 -8.30 -5.75 7.18
C LEU A 201 -6.96 -6.29 7.65
N ASN A 202 -6.99 -7.49 8.21
CA ASN A 202 -5.77 -8.21 8.59
C ASN A 202 -5.32 -9.10 7.40
N PRO A 203 -4.02 -9.12 7.02
CA PRO A 203 -3.55 -9.93 5.91
C PRO A 203 -3.73 -11.43 6.11
N MET A 204 -3.66 -11.95 7.35
CA MET A 204 -3.94 -13.35 7.63
C MET A 204 -5.42 -13.69 7.43
N GLU A 205 -6.33 -12.79 7.83
CA GLU A 205 -7.76 -12.95 7.58
C GLU A 205 -8.06 -12.92 6.08
N ILE A 206 -7.40 -12.06 5.31
CA ILE A 206 -7.53 -12.06 3.84
C ILE A 206 -7.11 -13.41 3.27
N ILE A 207 -5.97 -13.97 3.70
CA ILE A 207 -5.51 -15.29 3.25
C ILE A 207 -6.56 -16.35 3.58
N TYR A 208 -7.10 -16.34 4.79
CA TYR A 208 -8.16 -17.26 5.20
C TYR A 208 -9.43 -17.12 4.35
N GLN A 209 -9.83 -15.89 4.00
CA GLN A 209 -11.03 -15.69 3.18
C GLN A 209 -10.81 -16.15 1.72
N ILE A 210 -9.67 -15.84 1.11
CA ILE A 210 -9.38 -16.28 -0.27
C ILE A 210 -9.18 -17.79 -0.35
N SER A 211 -8.67 -18.47 0.70
CA SER A 211 -8.45 -19.91 0.70
C SER A 211 -9.73 -20.72 0.53
N LYS A 212 -10.88 -20.17 0.93
CA LYS A 212 -12.19 -20.81 0.73
C LYS A 212 -12.57 -20.91 -0.74
N TYR A 213 -11.91 -20.19 -1.62
CA TYR A 213 -12.19 -20.10 -3.06
C TYR A 213 -11.02 -20.60 -3.92
N GLU A 214 -10.03 -21.30 -3.34
CA GLU A 214 -8.86 -21.76 -4.08
C GLU A 214 -9.20 -22.71 -5.24
N ASN A 215 -10.28 -23.49 -5.11
CA ASN A 215 -10.76 -24.40 -6.14
C ASN A 215 -11.78 -23.75 -7.11
N ASP A 216 -12.27 -22.56 -6.79
CA ASP A 216 -13.28 -21.84 -7.59
C ASP A 216 -12.66 -20.81 -8.53
N VAL A 217 -11.38 -20.50 -8.35
CA VAL A 217 -10.64 -19.50 -9.13
C VAL A 217 -9.39 -20.10 -9.76
N ARG A 218 -8.87 -19.45 -10.78
CA ARG A 218 -7.61 -19.87 -11.42
C ARG A 218 -6.47 -19.89 -10.39
N ILE A 219 -5.71 -20.97 -10.36
CA ILE A 219 -4.63 -21.16 -9.41
C ILE A 219 -3.56 -20.04 -9.53
N ASN A 220 -3.30 -19.53 -10.72
CA ASN A 220 -2.37 -18.41 -10.94
C ASN A 220 -2.93 -17.08 -10.41
N SER A 221 -4.25 -16.90 -10.36
CA SER A 221 -4.89 -15.75 -9.72
C SER A 221 -4.84 -15.84 -8.20
N PHE A 222 -5.13 -17.01 -7.66
CA PHE A 222 -5.02 -17.29 -6.23
C PHE A 222 -3.57 -17.05 -5.74
N GLU A 223 -2.59 -17.73 -6.38
CA GLU A 223 -1.17 -17.56 -6.05
C GLU A 223 -0.71 -16.11 -6.27
N GLY A 224 -1.12 -15.51 -7.38
CA GLY A 224 -0.76 -14.14 -7.72
C GLY A 224 -1.19 -13.16 -6.63
N TYR A 225 -2.40 -13.28 -6.09
CA TYR A 225 -2.87 -12.40 -5.02
C TYR A 225 -2.18 -12.71 -3.69
N LEU A 226 -2.03 -13.97 -3.33
CA LEU A 226 -1.25 -14.41 -2.17
C LEU A 226 0.18 -13.82 -2.22
N ARG A 227 0.83 -13.91 -3.38
CA ARG A 227 2.17 -13.39 -3.60
C ARG A 227 2.26 -11.87 -3.40
N GLN A 228 1.21 -11.10 -3.73
CA GLN A 228 1.19 -9.66 -3.46
C GLN A 228 1.14 -9.34 -1.95
N LEU A 229 0.44 -10.14 -1.14
CA LEU A 229 0.49 -9.99 0.31
C LEU A 229 1.90 -10.22 0.86
N PHE A 230 2.64 -11.19 0.32
CA PHE A 230 4.05 -11.40 0.70
C PHE A 230 5.01 -10.36 0.10
N TRP A 231 4.68 -9.70 -1.02
CA TRP A 231 5.43 -8.52 -1.46
C TRP A 231 5.37 -7.41 -0.42
N ARG A 232 4.22 -7.20 0.19
CA ARG A 232 4.04 -6.24 1.27
C ARG A 232 4.93 -6.57 2.48
N GLU A 233 5.05 -7.85 2.85
CA GLU A 233 5.98 -8.30 3.89
C GLU A 233 7.45 -8.05 3.51
N TYR A 234 7.79 -8.30 2.26
CA TYR A 234 9.15 -8.07 1.76
C TYR A 234 9.52 -6.59 1.77
N GLN A 235 8.58 -5.69 1.49
CA GLN A 235 8.81 -4.26 1.57
C GLN A 235 9.13 -3.83 3.00
N ARG A 236 8.37 -4.28 4.00
CA ARG A 236 8.70 -4.07 5.42
C ARG A 236 10.06 -4.65 5.79
N TYR A 237 10.34 -5.88 5.35
CA TYR A 237 11.63 -6.51 5.58
C TYR A 237 12.78 -5.68 5.03
N THR A 238 12.68 -5.21 3.81
CA THR A 238 13.74 -4.39 3.19
C THR A 238 13.88 -3.03 3.85
N ASP A 239 12.80 -2.39 4.28
CA ASP A 239 12.84 -1.10 4.97
C ASP A 239 13.54 -1.18 6.33
N ILE A 240 13.41 -2.30 7.04
CA ILE A 240 14.12 -2.54 8.32
C ILE A 240 15.64 -2.59 8.12
N TYR A 241 16.12 -3.17 7.02
CA TYR A 241 17.54 -3.48 6.83
C TYR A 241 18.26 -2.63 5.81
N VAL A 242 17.56 -1.78 5.05
CA VAL A 242 18.14 -0.95 3.99
C VAL A 242 17.72 0.51 4.16
N ASP A 243 18.70 1.39 4.29
CA ASP A 243 18.47 2.83 4.23
C ASP A 243 18.55 3.31 2.77
N PHE A 244 17.42 3.24 2.08
CA PHE A 244 17.34 3.58 0.66
C PHE A 244 17.70 5.05 0.36
N PHE A 245 17.53 5.96 1.31
CA PHE A 245 17.82 7.39 1.11
C PHE A 245 19.31 7.73 1.00
N LYS A 246 20.19 6.76 1.32
CA LYS A 246 21.64 6.90 1.16
C LYS A 246 22.12 6.75 -0.28
N TYR A 247 21.28 6.24 -1.16
CA TYR A 247 21.66 5.81 -2.50
C TYR A 247 21.04 6.68 -3.60
N ASN A 248 21.75 6.82 -4.71
CA ASN A 248 21.26 7.42 -5.97
C ASN A 248 22.14 6.93 -7.12
N TYR A 249 22.00 5.66 -7.50
CA TYR A 249 22.87 4.97 -8.45
C TYR A 249 23.06 5.71 -9.77
N PHE A 250 21.97 6.24 -10.36
CA PHE A 250 22.02 6.98 -11.59
C PHE A 250 22.41 8.46 -11.44
N ASN A 251 22.66 8.95 -10.21
CA ASN A 251 22.97 10.34 -9.92
C ASN A 251 21.94 11.33 -10.52
N ASN A 252 20.66 10.98 -10.43
CA ASN A 252 19.54 11.79 -10.91
C ASN A 252 19.34 12.99 -9.95
N LYS A 253 19.13 14.22 -10.52
CA LYS A 253 19.12 15.46 -9.71
C LYS A 253 18.02 16.44 -10.04
N LYS A 254 17.21 16.19 -11.10
CA LYS A 254 16.14 17.12 -11.48
C LYS A 254 15.07 17.20 -10.41
N LYS A 255 14.50 18.38 -10.25
CA LYS A 255 13.45 18.64 -9.27
C LYS A 255 12.05 18.56 -9.90
N LEU A 256 11.05 18.29 -9.07
CA LEU A 256 9.66 18.43 -9.43
C LEU A 256 9.31 19.90 -9.73
N ASN A 257 8.31 20.06 -10.58
CA ASN A 257 7.66 21.35 -10.79
C ASN A 257 6.12 21.13 -10.80
N SER A 258 5.36 22.22 -10.85
CA SER A 258 3.90 22.17 -10.78
C SER A 258 3.23 21.36 -11.89
N LYS A 259 3.91 21.11 -13.02
CA LYS A 259 3.37 20.30 -14.12
C LYS A 259 3.15 18.84 -13.74
N TRP A 260 4.00 18.29 -12.84
CA TRP A 260 3.87 16.94 -12.29
C TRP A 260 2.65 16.76 -11.37
N TYR A 261 2.17 17.85 -10.77
CA TYR A 261 0.98 17.83 -9.94
C TYR A 261 -0.30 18.15 -10.72
N LYS A 262 -0.17 18.90 -11.83
CA LYS A 262 -1.30 19.31 -12.67
C LYS A 262 -1.57 18.35 -13.85
N GLY A 263 -0.71 17.37 -14.07
CA GLY A 263 -0.77 16.52 -15.26
C GLY A 263 -0.69 17.33 -16.55
N ASN A 264 0.35 18.16 -16.67
CA ASN A 264 0.59 19.04 -17.82
C ASN A 264 2.05 18.97 -18.30
N LEU A 265 2.58 17.75 -18.43
CA LEU A 265 3.91 17.47 -18.95
C LEU A 265 3.96 17.45 -20.47
N LYS A 266 2.81 17.52 -21.13
CA LYS A 266 2.60 17.38 -22.58
C LYS A 266 2.87 15.95 -23.09
N ILE A 267 2.73 14.96 -22.23
CA ILE A 267 2.83 13.54 -22.54
C ILE A 267 1.52 12.89 -22.11
N LYS A 268 0.59 12.76 -23.07
CA LYS A 268 -0.80 12.42 -22.78
C LYS A 268 -0.99 11.19 -21.87
N PRO A 269 -0.33 10.03 -22.06
CA PRO A 269 -0.54 8.87 -21.14
C PRO A 269 -0.12 9.16 -19.71
N ILE A 270 0.93 9.94 -19.50
CA ILE A 270 1.43 10.32 -18.18
C ILE A 270 0.49 11.36 -17.54
N ASP A 271 0.10 12.37 -18.31
CA ASP A 271 -0.78 13.43 -17.85
C ASP A 271 -2.17 12.90 -17.44
N ASP A 272 -2.71 11.95 -18.23
CA ASP A 272 -3.98 11.29 -17.91
C ASP A 272 -3.89 10.49 -16.60
N LEU A 273 -2.79 9.75 -16.37
CA LEU A 273 -2.57 9.01 -15.14
C LEU A 273 -2.38 9.91 -13.91
N ILE A 274 -1.63 11.01 -14.06
CA ILE A 274 -1.42 11.99 -12.99
C ILE A 274 -2.77 12.58 -12.57
N LYS A 275 -3.58 13.05 -13.54
CA LYS A 275 -4.91 13.61 -13.26
C LYS A 275 -5.81 12.59 -12.55
N SER A 276 -5.87 11.38 -13.07
CA SER A 276 -6.64 10.29 -12.45
C SER A 276 -6.14 9.98 -11.04
N GLY A 277 -4.83 9.99 -10.82
CA GLY A 277 -4.23 9.74 -9.50
C GLY A 277 -4.62 10.79 -8.47
N PHE A 278 -4.54 12.08 -8.80
CA PHE A 278 -4.95 13.17 -7.91
C PHE A 278 -6.46 13.28 -7.73
N ASP A 279 -7.25 12.78 -8.67
CA ASP A 279 -8.71 12.73 -8.59
C ASP A 279 -9.21 11.57 -7.70
N THR A 280 -8.53 10.43 -7.74
CA THR A 280 -8.97 9.21 -7.05
C THR A 280 -8.10 8.82 -5.85
N GLY A 281 -6.93 9.41 -5.67
CA GLY A 281 -5.92 8.98 -4.69
C GLY A 281 -5.32 7.60 -5.01
N TYR A 282 -5.50 7.09 -6.25
CA TYR A 282 -5.09 5.76 -6.65
C TYR A 282 -4.56 5.70 -8.08
N ILE A 283 -3.47 5.00 -8.24
CA ILE A 283 -2.97 4.51 -9.53
C ILE A 283 -2.50 3.08 -9.28
N HIS A 284 -2.93 2.12 -10.08
CA HIS A 284 -2.48 0.74 -9.89
C HIS A 284 -0.98 0.59 -10.20
N HIS A 285 -0.37 -0.51 -9.73
CA HIS A 285 1.08 -0.70 -9.72
C HIS A 285 1.75 -0.45 -11.09
N ILE A 286 1.17 -0.95 -12.19
CA ILE A 286 1.76 -0.77 -13.54
C ILE A 286 1.75 0.69 -13.98
N GLY A 287 0.70 1.43 -13.68
CA GLY A 287 0.66 2.88 -13.93
C GLY A 287 1.74 3.63 -13.15
N ARG A 288 1.95 3.23 -11.87
CA ARG A 288 3.02 3.80 -11.03
C ARG A 288 4.41 3.45 -11.54
N LEU A 289 4.67 2.17 -11.82
CA LEU A 289 5.99 1.67 -12.16
C LEU A 289 6.37 1.95 -13.62
N MET A 290 5.57 1.45 -14.56
CA MET A 290 5.96 1.37 -15.97
C MET A 290 5.63 2.64 -16.77
N PHE A 291 4.75 3.50 -16.25
CA PHE A 291 4.42 4.77 -16.89
C PHE A 291 5.07 5.95 -16.13
N ILE A 292 4.49 6.34 -14.98
CA ILE A 292 4.93 7.54 -14.26
C ILE A 292 6.35 7.38 -13.74
N GLY A 293 6.64 6.29 -13.01
CA GLY A 293 7.95 6.05 -12.42
C GLY A 293 9.04 5.87 -13.47
N ASN A 294 8.76 5.10 -14.51
CA ASN A 294 9.71 4.93 -15.61
C ASN A 294 10.04 6.29 -16.28
N PHE A 295 9.02 7.12 -16.53
CA PHE A 295 9.23 8.45 -17.09
C PHE A 295 10.01 9.36 -16.13
N MET A 296 9.72 9.33 -14.83
CA MET A 296 10.49 10.07 -13.81
C MET A 296 11.99 9.70 -13.86
N ASN A 297 12.29 8.41 -13.98
CA ASN A 297 13.67 7.91 -14.05
C ASN A 297 14.37 8.33 -15.35
N ILE A 298 13.71 8.16 -16.50
CA ILE A 298 14.23 8.61 -17.82
C ILE A 298 14.41 10.13 -17.84
N TYR A 299 13.49 10.89 -17.26
CA TYR A 299 13.58 12.35 -17.09
C TYR A 299 14.72 12.75 -16.16
N ARG A 300 15.35 11.80 -15.44
CA ARG A 300 16.40 12.00 -14.45
C ARG A 300 15.95 12.81 -13.23
N LEU A 301 14.72 12.59 -12.80
CA LEU A 301 14.20 13.18 -11.57
C LEU A 301 14.97 12.64 -10.37
N ASP A 302 15.27 13.49 -9.39
CA ASP A 302 15.84 13.07 -8.11
C ASP A 302 14.92 12.04 -7.44
N PRO A 303 15.44 10.87 -7.01
CA PRO A 303 14.62 9.83 -6.40
C PRO A 303 13.81 10.31 -5.18
N LYS A 304 14.36 11.24 -4.39
CA LYS A 304 13.67 11.82 -3.24
C LYS A 304 12.48 12.69 -3.64
N GLU A 305 12.57 13.38 -4.77
CA GLU A 305 11.44 14.13 -5.34
C GLU A 305 10.35 13.16 -5.85
N GLY A 306 10.75 12.09 -6.53
CA GLY A 306 9.81 11.04 -6.94
C GLY A 306 9.13 10.39 -5.75
N PHE A 307 9.88 10.02 -4.72
CA PHE A 307 9.35 9.48 -3.47
C PHE A 307 8.32 10.43 -2.84
N LYS A 308 8.66 11.71 -2.71
CA LYS A 308 7.76 12.74 -2.20
C LYS A 308 6.45 12.77 -2.98
N TRP A 309 6.51 12.79 -4.32
CA TRP A 309 5.32 12.82 -5.17
C TRP A 309 4.41 11.60 -4.95
N PHE A 310 4.99 10.40 -4.84
CA PHE A 310 4.22 9.16 -4.58
C PHE A 310 3.59 9.17 -3.18
N MET A 311 4.26 9.75 -2.19
CA MET A 311 3.71 9.92 -0.84
C MET A 311 2.54 10.91 -0.79
N GLU A 312 2.55 11.93 -1.64
CA GLU A 312 1.57 13.03 -1.60
C GLU A 312 0.24 12.71 -2.27
N PHE A 313 0.22 11.92 -3.36
CA PHE A 313 -1.04 11.67 -4.07
C PHE A 313 -1.79 10.43 -3.58
N SER A 314 -1.13 9.42 -3.07
CA SER A 314 -1.69 8.08 -2.92
C SER A 314 -2.28 7.83 -1.53
N CYS A 315 -3.51 7.32 -1.50
CA CYS A 315 -4.21 6.98 -0.25
C CYS A 315 -3.65 5.75 0.48
N ASP A 316 -2.77 4.99 -0.16
CA ASP A 316 -2.11 3.80 0.40
C ASP A 316 -0.62 3.99 0.68
N SER A 317 -0.12 5.23 0.61
CA SER A 317 1.30 5.56 0.83
C SER A 317 1.68 5.51 2.29
N TYR A 318 2.77 4.78 2.57
CA TYR A 318 3.51 4.76 3.83
C TYR A 318 5.00 4.68 3.52
N GLU A 319 5.86 5.24 4.36
CA GLU A 319 7.30 5.29 4.11
C GLU A 319 7.86 3.89 3.87
N TRP A 320 7.58 2.93 4.75
CA TRP A 320 8.09 1.57 4.67
C TRP A 320 7.73 0.82 3.38
N VAL A 321 6.57 1.11 2.78
CA VAL A 321 6.17 0.47 1.51
C VAL A 321 6.73 1.23 0.31
N MET A 322 6.79 2.56 0.39
CA MET A 322 7.24 3.40 -0.72
C MET A 322 8.77 3.42 -0.86
N CYS A 323 9.54 3.19 0.21
CA CYS A 323 10.99 3.11 0.12
C CYS A 323 11.44 2.08 -0.93
N GLN A 324 11.04 0.83 -0.81
CA GLN A 324 11.42 -0.21 -1.77
C GLN A 324 10.71 -0.01 -3.13
N ASN A 325 9.40 0.31 -3.12
CA ASN A 325 8.64 0.45 -4.36
C ASN A 325 9.10 1.63 -5.23
N VAL A 326 9.38 2.78 -4.62
CA VAL A 326 9.75 3.97 -5.38
C VAL A 326 11.25 4.09 -5.49
N LEU A 327 11.98 4.11 -4.37
CA LEU A 327 13.41 4.40 -4.43
C LEU A 327 14.16 3.29 -5.17
N ASP A 328 13.85 2.01 -4.95
CA ASP A 328 14.60 0.94 -5.60
C ASP A 328 13.89 0.35 -6.83
N MET A 329 12.58 0.04 -6.77
CA MET A 329 11.90 -0.57 -7.91
C MET A 329 11.74 0.42 -9.08
N VAL A 330 11.42 1.70 -8.83
CA VAL A 330 11.31 2.73 -9.87
C VAL A 330 12.69 3.30 -10.22
N PHE A 331 13.41 3.86 -9.23
CA PHE A 331 14.64 4.63 -9.48
C PHE A 331 15.92 3.78 -9.43
N PHE A 332 15.84 2.52 -8.98
CA PHE A 332 17.00 1.64 -8.86
C PHE A 332 18.15 2.24 -8.06
N VAL A 333 17.81 2.97 -6.97
CA VAL A 333 18.79 3.78 -6.23
C VAL A 333 19.97 2.98 -5.69
N THR A 334 19.75 1.72 -5.27
CA THR A 334 20.80 0.87 -4.69
C THR A 334 21.73 0.23 -5.73
N GLY A 335 21.40 0.32 -7.03
CA GLY A 335 22.21 -0.30 -8.08
C GLY A 335 22.17 -1.83 -8.09
N GLY A 336 21.16 -2.45 -7.44
CA GLY A 336 20.97 -3.91 -7.53
C GLY A 336 20.84 -4.65 -6.21
N LEU A 337 20.74 -3.95 -5.07
CA LEU A 337 20.65 -4.60 -3.76
C LEU A 337 19.32 -5.36 -3.56
N THR A 338 18.18 -4.71 -3.79
CA THR A 338 16.84 -5.33 -3.63
C THR A 338 16.16 -5.64 -4.96
N MET A 339 16.66 -5.08 -6.06
CA MET A 339 16.17 -5.29 -7.42
C MET A 339 17.31 -5.74 -8.33
N ARG A 340 17.08 -6.76 -9.16
CA ARG A 340 18.15 -7.32 -10.03
C ARG A 340 18.56 -6.41 -11.17
N LYS A 341 17.64 -5.57 -11.66
CA LYS A 341 17.82 -4.68 -12.80
C LYS A 341 16.80 -3.55 -12.74
N PRO A 342 17.11 -2.38 -13.34
CA PRO A 342 16.13 -1.31 -13.45
C PRO A 342 14.97 -1.74 -14.36
N TYR A 343 13.77 -1.26 -14.07
CA TYR A 343 12.62 -1.38 -14.95
C TYR A 343 12.69 -0.23 -15.97
N ILE A 344 13.02 -0.55 -17.20
CA ILE A 344 13.05 0.41 -18.33
C ILE A 344 12.11 -0.10 -19.39
N THR A 345 11.09 0.69 -19.72
CA THR A 345 10.18 0.40 -20.81
C THR A 345 10.94 0.50 -22.14
N LYS A 346 10.90 -0.55 -22.93
CA LYS A 346 11.44 -0.55 -24.29
C LYS A 346 10.28 -0.31 -25.25
N THR A 347 10.52 0.48 -26.28
CA THR A 347 9.73 0.46 -27.51
C THR A 347 10.25 -0.71 -28.35
N ASN A 348 9.39 -1.66 -28.68
CA ASN A 348 9.70 -2.69 -29.67
C ASN A 348 9.54 -2.10 -31.06
#